data_b880bd708da7d817a45858995b1204a0
#
_entry.id   b880bd708da7d817a45858995b1204a0
#
_cell.length_a   1.000
_cell.length_b   1.000
_cell.length_c   1.000
_cell.angle_alpha   90.00
_cell.angle_beta   90.00
_cell.angle_gamma   90.00
#
_symmetry.space_group_name_H-M   'P 1'
#
loop_
_entity.id
_entity.type
_entity.pdbx_description
1 polymer ?
#
loop_
_entity_poly.entity_id
_entity_poly.type
_entity_poly.pdbx_seq_one_letter_code
_entity_poly.pdbx_strand_id
1 'polypeptide(L)'
;MAEQVRKERPPVFLGKKRAYQGTGRRKTAVARIFLIEGNGQISINERPLDDYFTEIKDRNAVVGPLELCEMRNRLDVRVTVQGGGITGQAGAISQGIARALKGMFGLAEAAGQAPAEGADGEPGVVPMAKRLRDSGYLTRDGRMKERKKYGRKGARKAFQFSKR
;
A
#
# COMPACT_ATOMS: atom_id res chain seq x y z
N MET A 1 -26.61 -7.97 -13.27
CA MET A 1 -25.51 -6.97 -13.36
C MET A 1 -24.20 -7.73 -13.35
N ALA A 2 -23.46 -7.71 -14.45
CA ALA A 2 -22.21 -8.47 -14.55
C ALA A 2 -21.14 -7.79 -13.70
N GLU A 3 -20.69 -8.47 -12.66
CA GLU A 3 -19.56 -8.10 -11.83
C GLU A 3 -18.30 -8.10 -12.72
N GLN A 4 -17.81 -6.93 -13.07
CA GLN A 4 -16.56 -6.80 -13.79
C GLN A 4 -15.43 -7.24 -12.86
N VAL A 5 -15.06 -8.51 -12.92
CA VAL A 5 -13.84 -9.04 -12.33
C VAL A 5 -12.69 -8.22 -12.93
N ARG A 6 -12.15 -7.31 -12.13
CA ARG A 6 -10.96 -6.53 -12.49
C ARG A 6 -9.84 -7.53 -12.72
N LYS A 7 -9.50 -7.79 -13.99
CA LYS A 7 -8.35 -8.63 -14.35
C LYS A 7 -7.13 -8.13 -13.61
N GLU A 8 -6.57 -8.99 -12.79
CA GLU A 8 -5.34 -8.70 -12.07
C GLU A 8 -4.21 -8.49 -13.07
N ARG A 9 -3.34 -7.53 -12.78
CA ARG A 9 -2.26 -7.20 -13.72
C ARG A 9 -1.28 -8.35 -13.77
N PRO A 10 -0.88 -8.83 -14.95
CA PRO A 10 0.12 -9.88 -15.07
C PRO A 10 1.46 -9.42 -14.43
N PRO A 11 2.28 -10.35 -13.93
CA PRO A 11 3.59 -10.02 -13.40
C PRO A 11 4.46 -9.39 -14.49
N VAL A 12 5.24 -8.39 -14.10
CA VAL A 12 6.22 -7.74 -14.98
C VAL A 12 7.57 -8.41 -14.75
N PHE A 13 8.32 -8.68 -15.81
CA PHE A 13 9.66 -9.23 -15.67
C PHE A 13 10.68 -8.09 -15.51
N LEU A 14 11.42 -8.07 -14.41
CA LEU A 14 12.61 -7.23 -14.22
C LEU A 14 13.85 -8.13 -14.39
N GLY A 15 14.39 -8.16 -15.58
CA GLY A 15 15.41 -9.13 -15.96
C GLY A 15 14.86 -10.57 -15.97
N LYS A 16 15.51 -11.51 -15.26
CA LYS A 16 15.07 -12.91 -15.15
C LYS A 16 14.04 -13.17 -14.04
N LYS A 17 13.78 -12.20 -13.14
CA LYS A 17 12.90 -12.38 -11.99
C LYS A 17 11.50 -11.84 -12.27
N ARG A 18 10.49 -12.53 -11.74
CA ARG A 18 9.10 -12.04 -11.75
C ARG A 18 8.95 -10.90 -10.75
N ALA A 19 8.32 -9.81 -11.16
CA ALA A 19 8.03 -8.66 -10.30
C ALA A 19 6.52 -8.40 -10.27
N TYR A 20 5.96 -8.27 -9.08
CA TYR A 20 4.56 -7.90 -8.90
C TYR A 20 4.45 -6.40 -8.68
N GLN A 21 3.65 -5.75 -9.53
CA GLN A 21 3.52 -4.30 -9.51
C GLN A 21 2.30 -3.84 -8.72
N GLY A 22 2.52 -2.83 -7.85
CA GLY A 22 1.45 -2.12 -7.15
C GLY A 22 1.62 -0.60 -7.25
N THR A 23 0.52 0.12 -7.27
CA THR A 23 0.53 1.59 -7.22
C THR A 23 -0.28 2.07 -6.03
N GLY A 24 0.33 2.89 -5.17
CA GLY A 24 -0.33 3.53 -4.05
C GLY A 24 -0.36 5.04 -4.18
N ARG A 25 -1.35 5.67 -3.55
CA ARG A 25 -1.53 7.12 -3.56
C ARG A 25 -2.03 7.60 -2.21
N ARG A 26 -1.41 8.63 -1.65
CA ARG A 26 -1.89 9.33 -0.47
C ARG A 26 -1.61 10.83 -0.59
N LYS A 27 -2.61 11.68 -0.31
CA LYS A 27 -2.53 13.12 -0.59
C LYS A 27 -2.08 13.36 -2.04
N THR A 28 -0.97 14.05 -2.25
CA THR A 28 -0.35 14.27 -3.58
C THR A 28 0.78 13.30 -3.89
N ALA A 29 1.14 12.40 -2.94
CA ALA A 29 2.17 11.40 -3.15
C ALA A 29 1.66 10.24 -4.02
N VAL A 30 2.49 9.80 -4.95
CA VAL A 30 2.27 8.63 -5.81
C VAL A 30 3.48 7.72 -5.72
N ALA A 31 3.24 6.45 -5.38
CA ALA A 31 4.27 5.43 -5.29
C ALA A 31 4.01 4.29 -6.28
N ARG A 32 5.05 3.88 -7.00
CA ARG A 32 5.07 2.66 -7.82
C ARG A 32 5.97 1.66 -7.13
N ILE A 33 5.44 0.48 -6.88
CA ILE A 33 6.12 -0.59 -6.15
C ILE A 33 6.32 -1.78 -7.05
N PHE A 34 7.48 -2.40 -6.96
CA PHE A 34 7.80 -3.68 -7.55
C PHE A 34 8.25 -4.62 -6.43
N LEU A 35 7.52 -5.72 -6.24
CA LEU A 35 7.89 -6.80 -5.34
C LEU A 35 8.60 -7.88 -6.15
N ILE A 36 9.77 -8.27 -5.68
CA ILE A 36 10.63 -9.28 -6.32
C ILE A 36 11.00 -10.30 -5.24
N GLU A 37 11.09 -11.56 -5.57
CA GLU A 37 11.61 -12.57 -4.64
C GLU A 37 13.06 -12.28 -4.26
N GLY A 38 13.33 -12.19 -2.94
CA GLY A 38 14.64 -11.80 -2.43
C GLY A 38 14.80 -11.97 -0.93
N ASN A 39 15.60 -11.12 -0.31
CA ASN A 39 16.04 -11.23 1.09
C ASN A 39 15.42 -10.17 2.01
N GLY A 40 14.40 -9.45 1.58
CA GLY A 40 13.73 -8.43 2.38
C GLY A 40 14.33 -7.03 2.29
N GLN A 41 15.11 -6.73 1.26
CA GLN A 41 15.66 -5.38 1.06
C GLN A 41 14.58 -4.42 0.54
N ILE A 42 14.49 -3.23 1.15
CA ILE A 42 13.57 -2.18 0.71
C ILE A 42 14.39 -0.99 0.22
N SER A 43 14.28 -0.69 -1.08
CA SER A 43 14.92 0.47 -1.68
C SER A 43 13.87 1.46 -2.20
N ILE A 44 14.03 2.74 -1.83
CA ILE A 44 13.10 3.84 -2.16
C ILE A 44 13.89 4.92 -2.89
N ASN A 45 13.57 5.15 -4.16
CA ASN A 45 14.32 6.06 -5.00
C ASN A 45 15.85 5.82 -4.90
N GLU A 46 16.25 4.53 -4.99
CA GLU A 46 17.65 4.08 -4.92
C GLU A 46 18.34 4.25 -3.55
N ARG A 47 17.60 4.63 -2.50
CA ARG A 47 18.09 4.73 -1.13
C ARG A 47 17.49 3.64 -0.25
N PRO A 48 18.19 3.14 0.77
CA PRO A 48 17.61 2.21 1.73
C PRO A 48 16.50 2.87 2.55
N LEU A 49 15.61 2.06 3.11
CA LEU A 49 14.46 2.50 3.90
C LEU A 49 14.87 3.44 5.05
N ASP A 50 15.95 3.08 5.76
CA ASP A 50 16.39 3.79 6.95
C ASP A 50 16.99 5.17 6.66
N ASP A 51 17.61 5.34 5.50
CA ASP A 51 18.12 6.63 5.06
C ASP A 51 17.02 7.54 4.50
N TYR A 52 15.98 6.93 3.91
CA TYR A 52 14.89 7.69 3.31
C TYR A 52 13.88 8.20 4.35
N PHE A 53 13.49 7.34 5.30
CA PHE A 53 12.59 7.68 6.39
C PHE A 53 13.36 7.76 7.71
N THR A 54 13.47 8.95 8.26
CA THR A 54 14.09 9.19 9.57
C THR A 54 13.18 8.78 10.73
N GLU A 55 11.85 8.95 10.56
CA GLU A 55 10.88 8.63 11.60
C GLU A 55 10.52 7.14 11.61
N ILE A 56 10.57 6.53 12.78
CA ILE A 56 10.17 5.11 13.02
C ILE A 56 8.73 4.86 12.60
N LYS A 57 7.84 5.83 12.82
CA LYS A 57 6.43 5.75 12.43
C LYS A 57 6.24 5.53 10.93
N ASP A 58 6.99 6.25 10.12
CA ASP A 58 6.90 6.16 8.66
C ASP A 58 7.53 4.86 8.15
N ARG A 59 8.61 4.38 8.78
CA ARG A 59 9.21 3.07 8.51
C ARG A 59 8.23 1.94 8.80
N ASN A 60 7.62 1.94 9.98
CA ASN A 60 6.63 0.94 10.38
C ASN A 60 5.40 0.94 9.45
N ALA A 61 4.96 2.11 8.97
CA ALA A 61 3.88 2.19 8.01
C ALA A 61 4.21 1.51 6.66
N VAL A 62 5.46 1.59 6.22
CA VAL A 62 5.94 0.92 5.00
C VAL A 62 6.04 -0.58 5.18
N VAL A 63 6.55 -1.03 6.32
CA VAL A 63 6.81 -2.46 6.60
C VAL A 63 5.53 -3.21 6.97
N GLY A 64 4.56 -2.55 7.60
CA GLY A 64 3.34 -3.15 8.13
C GLY A 64 2.59 -4.12 7.18
N PRO A 65 2.36 -3.82 5.91
CA PRO A 65 1.72 -4.76 4.98
C PRO A 65 2.52 -6.04 4.75
N LEU A 66 3.86 -5.96 4.77
CA LEU A 66 4.76 -7.12 4.60
C LEU A 66 4.76 -8.01 5.84
N GLU A 67 4.76 -7.39 7.04
CA GLU A 67 4.66 -8.10 8.32
C GLU A 67 3.32 -8.81 8.47
N LEU A 68 2.22 -8.13 8.13
CA LEU A 68 0.88 -8.73 8.17
C LEU A 68 0.78 -10.01 7.32
N CYS A 69 1.52 -10.05 6.21
CA CYS A 69 1.55 -11.20 5.30
C CYS A 69 2.75 -12.15 5.57
N GLU A 70 3.57 -11.89 6.58
CA GLU A 70 4.78 -12.67 6.92
C GLU A 70 5.80 -12.76 5.77
N MET A 71 5.78 -11.75 4.90
CA MET A 71 6.62 -11.71 3.68
C MET A 71 7.83 -10.76 3.81
N ARG A 72 8.11 -10.22 5.01
CA ARG A 72 9.15 -9.22 5.25
C ARG A 72 10.54 -9.66 4.77
N ASN A 73 10.88 -10.94 4.98
CA ASN A 73 12.21 -11.48 4.69
C ASN A 73 12.27 -12.29 3.37
N ARG A 74 11.16 -12.35 2.63
CA ARG A 74 11.05 -13.14 1.40
C ARG A 74 10.98 -12.30 0.14
N LEU A 75 10.67 -11.01 0.28
CA LEU A 75 10.44 -10.10 -0.83
C LEU A 75 11.33 -8.88 -0.76
N ASP A 76 12.05 -8.61 -1.83
CA ASP A 76 12.70 -7.33 -2.07
C ASP A 76 11.70 -6.33 -2.63
N VAL A 77 11.72 -5.11 -2.12
CA VAL A 77 10.78 -4.05 -2.49
C VAL A 77 11.54 -2.92 -3.17
N ARG A 78 11.29 -2.70 -4.46
CA ARG A 78 11.79 -1.53 -5.16
C ARG A 78 10.67 -0.52 -5.31
N VAL A 79 10.89 0.70 -4.85
CA VAL A 79 9.91 1.77 -4.83
C VAL A 79 10.41 2.98 -5.59
N THR A 80 9.57 3.49 -6.49
CA THR A 80 9.71 4.83 -7.04
C THR A 80 8.57 5.69 -6.52
N VAL A 81 8.87 6.72 -5.74
CA VAL A 81 7.88 7.63 -5.14
C VAL A 81 8.16 9.07 -5.50
N GLN A 82 7.09 9.83 -5.75
CA GLN A 82 7.18 11.25 -6.07
C GLN A 82 5.99 12.03 -5.50
N GLY A 83 6.20 13.31 -5.27
CA GLY A 83 5.18 14.25 -4.76
C GLY A 83 4.84 14.07 -3.29
N GLY A 84 4.16 15.04 -2.73
CA GLY A 84 3.75 15.04 -1.33
C GLY A 84 4.88 15.21 -0.32
N GLY A 85 4.53 15.05 0.94
CA GLY A 85 5.50 15.04 2.06
C GLY A 85 5.83 13.61 2.50
N ILE A 86 6.85 13.46 3.36
CA ILE A 86 7.43 12.19 3.80
C ILE A 86 6.36 11.22 4.32
N THR A 87 5.54 11.62 5.26
CA THR A 87 4.42 10.78 5.79
C THR A 87 3.37 10.44 4.72
N GLY A 88 3.15 11.34 3.75
CA GLY A 88 2.29 11.07 2.59
C GLY A 88 2.86 9.99 1.69
N GLN A 89 4.17 10.02 1.49
CA GLN A 89 4.91 9.03 0.70
C GLN A 89 4.90 7.67 1.40
N ALA A 90 5.15 7.62 2.71
CA ALA A 90 5.08 6.38 3.49
C ALA A 90 3.70 5.70 3.35
N GLY A 91 2.61 6.45 3.51
CA GLY A 91 1.27 5.89 3.33
C GLY A 91 0.93 5.52 1.88
N ALA A 92 1.51 6.20 0.88
CA ALA A 92 1.37 5.79 -0.52
C ALA A 92 2.13 4.48 -0.79
N ILE A 93 3.33 4.33 -0.24
CA ILE A 93 4.15 3.11 -0.36
C ILE A 93 3.42 1.93 0.29
N SER A 94 2.95 2.10 1.53
CA SER A 94 2.18 1.09 2.26
C SER A 94 1.00 0.55 1.43
N GLN A 95 0.17 1.44 0.89
CA GLN A 95 -0.95 1.04 0.05
C GLN A 95 -0.49 0.34 -1.25
N GLY A 96 0.60 0.79 -1.84
CA GLY A 96 1.14 0.20 -3.06
C GLY A 96 1.67 -1.22 -2.83
N ILE A 97 2.37 -1.47 -1.70
CA ILE A 97 2.82 -2.79 -1.27
C ILE A 97 1.62 -3.73 -1.08
N ALA A 98 0.60 -3.29 -0.33
CA ALA A 98 -0.60 -4.09 -0.11
C ALA A 98 -1.31 -4.48 -1.42
N ARG A 99 -1.34 -3.58 -2.41
CA ARG A 99 -1.92 -3.87 -3.73
C ARG A 99 -1.07 -4.82 -4.56
N ALA A 100 0.25 -4.74 -4.46
CA ALA A 100 1.15 -5.67 -5.13
C ALA A 100 1.06 -7.07 -4.51
N LEU A 101 1.01 -7.16 -3.16
CA LEU A 101 0.78 -8.42 -2.43
C LEU A 101 -0.56 -9.04 -2.81
N LYS A 102 -1.64 -8.24 -2.86
CA LYS A 102 -2.95 -8.73 -3.31
C LYS A 102 -2.87 -9.32 -4.72
N GLY A 103 -2.20 -8.66 -5.65
CA GLY A 103 -2.01 -9.19 -7.02
C GLY A 103 -1.17 -10.47 -7.04
N MET A 104 -0.15 -10.57 -6.20
CA MET A 104 0.68 -11.77 -6.07
C MET A 104 -0.13 -12.96 -5.56
N PHE A 105 -0.91 -12.79 -4.51
CA PHE A 105 -1.74 -13.85 -3.93
C PHE A 105 -2.90 -14.22 -4.84
N GLY A 106 -3.58 -13.27 -5.48
CA GLY A 106 -4.65 -13.55 -6.42
C GLY A 106 -4.20 -14.32 -7.65
N LEU A 107 -2.97 -14.09 -8.14
CA LEU A 107 -2.39 -14.90 -9.21
C LEU A 107 -2.02 -16.31 -8.74
N ALA A 108 -1.59 -16.48 -7.49
CA ALA A 108 -1.30 -17.78 -6.90
C ALA A 108 -2.59 -18.60 -6.70
N GLU A 109 -3.67 -17.95 -6.23
CA GLU A 109 -4.99 -18.57 -6.11
C GLU A 109 -5.55 -19.00 -7.47
N ALA A 110 -5.41 -18.16 -8.50
CA ALA A 110 -5.84 -18.48 -9.86
C ALA A 110 -5.04 -19.61 -10.51
N ALA A 111 -3.77 -19.81 -10.09
CA ALA A 111 -2.90 -20.89 -10.57
C ALA A 111 -3.11 -22.23 -9.82
N GLY A 112 -4.09 -22.31 -8.92
CA GLY A 112 -4.37 -23.54 -8.15
C GLY A 112 -3.32 -23.85 -7.06
N GLN A 113 -2.44 -22.91 -6.75
CA GLN A 113 -1.46 -22.99 -5.65
C GLN A 113 -2.00 -22.41 -4.34
N ALA A 114 -3.31 -22.20 -4.24
CA ALA A 114 -3.93 -21.81 -2.98
C ALA A 114 -3.70 -22.90 -1.94
N PRO A 115 -3.37 -22.57 -0.68
CA PRO A 115 -3.44 -23.53 0.40
C PRO A 115 -4.89 -24.06 0.42
N ALA A 116 -5.03 -25.38 0.31
CA ALA A 116 -6.30 -26.06 0.25
C ALA A 116 -7.23 -25.54 1.36
N GLU A 117 -8.45 -25.13 0.99
CA GLU A 117 -9.51 -24.96 1.97
C GLU A 117 -9.65 -26.28 2.73
N GLY A 118 -9.32 -26.26 4.02
CA GLY A 118 -9.52 -27.43 4.87
C GLY A 118 -11.00 -27.80 4.86
N ALA A 119 -11.30 -28.98 4.38
CA ALA A 119 -12.65 -29.52 4.25
C ALA A 119 -13.33 -29.80 5.61
N ASP A 120 -12.67 -29.50 6.71
CA ASP A 120 -13.13 -29.76 8.06
C ASP A 120 -13.22 -28.44 8.84
N GLY A 121 -14.39 -27.85 8.92
CA GLY A 121 -14.95 -26.84 9.86
C GLY A 121 -14.09 -26.05 10.86
N GLU A 122 -12.78 -26.11 10.74
CA GLU A 122 -11.82 -25.26 11.44
C GLU A 122 -11.94 -23.81 10.89
N PRO A 123 -11.76 -22.77 11.73
CA PRO A 123 -11.81 -21.38 11.26
C PRO A 123 -10.74 -21.18 10.19
N GLY A 124 -11.17 -21.34 8.93
CA GLY A 124 -10.33 -21.44 7.75
C GLY A 124 -9.34 -20.30 7.68
N VAL A 125 -8.14 -20.58 7.22
CA VAL A 125 -7.08 -19.60 6.95
C VAL A 125 -7.67 -18.45 6.15
N VAL A 126 -7.85 -17.31 6.82
CA VAL A 126 -8.46 -16.12 6.21
C VAL A 126 -7.62 -15.71 5.01
N PRO A 127 -8.19 -15.62 3.79
CA PRO A 127 -7.45 -15.26 2.59
C PRO A 127 -6.61 -13.99 2.83
N MET A 128 -5.34 -13.98 2.41
CA MET A 128 -4.43 -12.84 2.63
C MET A 128 -5.01 -11.52 2.11
N ALA A 129 -5.74 -11.58 1.00
CA ALA A 129 -6.45 -10.43 0.44
C ALA A 129 -7.51 -9.86 1.40
N LYS A 130 -8.19 -10.72 2.17
CA LYS A 130 -9.15 -10.31 3.20
C LYS A 130 -8.44 -9.68 4.39
N ARG A 131 -7.36 -10.29 4.90
CA ARG A 131 -6.53 -9.71 5.99
C ARG A 131 -6.02 -8.31 5.64
N LEU A 132 -5.52 -8.10 4.42
CA LEU A 132 -5.07 -6.78 3.92
C LEU A 132 -6.22 -5.77 3.81
N ARG A 133 -7.45 -6.21 3.50
CA ARG A 133 -8.63 -5.36 3.42
C ARG A 133 -9.09 -4.94 4.82
N ASP A 134 -9.20 -5.88 5.73
CA ASP A 134 -9.69 -5.66 7.10
C ASP A 134 -8.73 -4.76 7.89
N SER A 135 -7.43 -4.88 7.64
CA SER A 135 -6.39 -4.00 8.19
C SER A 135 -6.36 -2.60 7.54
N GLY A 136 -7.19 -2.32 6.53
CA GLY A 136 -7.32 -1.01 5.89
C GLY A 136 -6.22 -0.65 4.88
N TYR A 137 -5.20 -1.49 4.67
CA TYR A 137 -4.08 -1.18 3.76
C TYR A 137 -4.49 -1.04 2.29
N LEU A 138 -5.59 -1.65 1.86
CA LEU A 138 -6.08 -1.54 0.49
C LEU A 138 -6.90 -0.26 0.25
N THR A 139 -7.40 0.37 1.33
CA THR A 139 -8.24 1.57 1.25
C THR A 139 -7.38 2.83 1.16
N ARG A 140 -7.73 3.72 0.24
CA ARG A 140 -7.04 5.01 0.14
C ARG A 140 -7.61 5.99 1.18
N ASP A 141 -6.75 6.57 2.00
CA ASP A 141 -7.10 7.74 2.82
C ASP A 141 -7.30 8.96 1.90
N GLY A 142 -8.54 9.41 1.77
CA GLY A 142 -8.93 10.53 0.90
C GLY A 142 -8.71 11.91 1.53
N ARG A 143 -8.31 11.99 2.81
CA ARG A 143 -8.13 13.26 3.51
C ARG A 143 -6.99 14.08 2.92
N MET A 144 -7.31 15.27 2.44
CA MET A 144 -6.36 16.25 1.91
C MET A 144 -6.50 17.58 2.65
N LYS A 145 -5.50 18.46 2.52
CA LYS A 145 -5.58 19.82 3.05
C LYS A 145 -6.68 20.58 2.31
N GLU A 146 -7.70 21.04 3.02
CA GLU A 146 -8.77 21.86 2.45
C GLU A 146 -8.25 23.25 2.10
N ARG A 147 -8.68 23.75 0.96
CA ARG A 147 -8.38 25.12 0.53
C ARG A 147 -9.05 26.15 1.44
N LYS A 148 -8.33 27.21 1.80
CA LYS A 148 -8.90 28.39 2.45
C LYS A 148 -10.03 28.95 1.56
N LYS A 149 -11.16 29.32 2.15
CA LYS A 149 -12.30 29.93 1.45
C LYS A 149 -12.28 31.45 1.67
N TYR A 150 -12.80 32.15 0.70
CA TYR A 150 -12.99 33.61 0.85
C TYR A 150 -13.90 33.91 2.05
N GLY A 151 -13.74 35.07 2.69
CA GLY A 151 -14.52 35.45 3.87
C GLY A 151 -14.24 34.63 5.14
N ARG A 152 -13.21 33.75 5.15
CA ARG A 152 -12.83 32.93 6.31
C ARG A 152 -11.34 33.02 6.60
N LYS A 153 -10.94 32.82 7.88
CA LYS A 153 -9.52 32.75 8.29
C LYS A 153 -8.83 31.48 7.80
N GLY A 154 -9.56 30.39 7.63
CA GLY A 154 -9.05 29.07 7.18
C GLY A 154 -10.07 28.35 6.33
N ALA A 155 -9.89 27.05 6.13
CA ALA A 155 -10.80 26.24 5.34
C ALA A 155 -12.22 26.20 5.96
N ARG A 156 -12.28 26.09 7.28
CA ARG A 156 -13.53 26.05 8.07
C ARG A 156 -13.59 27.12 9.15
N LYS A 157 -12.47 27.74 9.52
CA LYS A 157 -12.37 28.73 10.59
C LYS A 157 -12.98 30.06 10.11
N ALA A 158 -14.09 30.50 10.75
CA ALA A 158 -14.72 31.76 10.53
C ALA A 158 -14.06 32.90 11.36
N PHE A 159 -14.40 34.15 11.06
CA PHE A 159 -14.09 35.26 11.93
C PHE A 159 -15.04 35.23 13.13
N GLN A 160 -14.56 35.71 14.26
CA GLN A 160 -15.41 35.86 15.45
C GLN A 160 -16.31 37.08 15.28
N PHE A 161 -17.58 36.89 15.51
CA PHE A 161 -18.49 38.01 15.59
C PHE A 161 -18.23 38.80 16.88
N SER A 162 -18.00 40.11 16.77
CA SER A 162 -18.07 41.02 17.90
C SER A 162 -19.44 41.64 17.93
N LYS A 163 -20.20 41.43 19.02
CA LYS A 163 -21.40 42.22 19.28
C LYS A 163 -20.94 43.61 19.70
N ARG A 164 -21.39 44.62 19.01
CA ARG A 164 -21.53 45.98 19.49
C ARG A 164 -22.98 46.31 19.54
#